data_1e5f685751ab09a4d62d96ef04db8029
#
_entry.id   1e5f685751ab09a4d62d96ef04db8029
#
_cell.length_a   1.000
_cell.length_b   1.000
_cell.length_c   1.000
_cell.angle_alpha   90.00
_cell.angle_beta   90.00
_cell.angle_gamma   90.00
#
_symmetry.space_group_name_H-M   'P 1'
#
loop_
_entity.id
_entity.type
_entity.pdbx_description
1 polymer ?
#
loop_
_entity_poly.entity_id
_entity_poly.type
_entity_poly.pdbx_seq_one_letter_code
_entity_poly.pdbx_strand_id
1 'polypeptide(L)'
;SRINEKSVWCCGWLPCTPKNVDFLLRKGAEIDLVDVKGQTALYVAVVNGHLECAKILLEAGADPNGSRHHRSTPVYHAARVGRADILQELIRYGADVDVNHHLASRVPSLSQRPLTTLVVCPLYISAAYHNLQCFRLLLQAGANPDFNCCGPINIQGFSRGSPVCVMDAVLRHGCEAAFVHLLIDFGANLNLVKADALGVESTGRVKVNPEALQVFREARGRTRSLLSLCRIAVRRILGKSRLDLIHILPIPDPIKQFLLHE
;
A
#
# COMPACT_ATOMS: atom_id res chain seq x y z
N SER A 1 13.08 28.42 20.16
CA SER A 1 14.02 27.49 20.78
C SER A 1 14.79 26.78 19.66
N ARG A 2 16.12 26.60 19.79
CA ARG A 2 17.05 26.08 18.78
C ARG A 2 16.79 24.63 18.36
N ILE A 3 15.84 23.93 18.96
CA ILE A 3 15.52 22.53 18.68
C ILE A 3 14.69 22.37 17.41
N ASN A 4 13.93 23.41 17.03
CA ASN A 4 13.09 23.41 15.81
C ASN A 4 13.77 24.06 14.60
N GLU A 5 15.06 24.37 14.67
CA GLU A 5 15.79 24.77 13.47
C GLU A 5 15.77 23.62 12.46
N LYS A 6 15.29 23.93 11.26
CA LYS A 6 14.79 23.15 10.09
C LYS A 6 15.52 21.85 9.69
N SER A 7 16.22 21.18 10.59
CA SER A 7 17.12 20.10 10.18
C SER A 7 17.44 19.04 11.25
N VAL A 8 16.84 19.09 12.44
CA VAL A 8 17.27 18.20 13.54
C VAL A 8 16.98 16.73 13.25
N TRP A 9 15.88 16.46 12.53
CA TRP A 9 15.47 15.08 12.20
C TRP A 9 16.20 14.46 10.99
N CYS A 10 16.67 15.29 10.05
CA CYS A 10 17.08 14.87 8.71
C CYS A 10 18.52 15.20 8.35
N CYS A 11 19.20 16.01 9.14
CA CYS A 11 20.63 16.27 8.92
C CYS A 11 21.43 15.16 9.57
N GLY A 12 22.13 14.35 8.82
CA GLY A 12 22.96 13.23 9.21
C GLY A 12 23.93 13.39 10.41
N TRP A 13 23.62 14.29 11.33
CA TRP A 13 24.39 14.62 12.53
C TRP A 13 24.05 13.76 13.75
N LEU A 14 22.78 13.27 13.82
CA LEU A 14 22.40 12.34 14.88
C LEU A 14 21.90 11.05 14.23
N PRO A 15 22.51 9.90 14.51
CA PRO A 15 22.00 8.63 14.04
C PRO A 15 20.56 8.45 14.52
N CYS A 16 19.68 7.95 13.65
CA CYS A 16 18.29 7.64 13.98
C CYS A 16 18.27 6.44 14.95
N THR A 17 18.54 6.73 16.23
CA THR A 17 18.46 5.74 17.30
C THR A 17 17.24 6.01 18.17
N PRO A 18 16.61 4.97 18.75
CA PRO A 18 15.45 5.12 19.63
C PRO A 18 15.67 6.11 20.76
N LYS A 19 16.88 6.09 21.36
CA LYS A 19 17.27 7.01 22.45
C LYS A 19 17.27 8.47 22.02
N ASN A 20 17.78 8.76 20.81
CA ASN A 20 17.84 10.12 20.29
C ASN A 20 16.45 10.63 19.93
N VAL A 21 15.59 9.79 19.36
CA VAL A 21 14.19 10.11 19.05
C VAL A 21 13.44 10.45 20.33
N ASP A 22 13.48 9.59 21.34
CA ASP A 22 12.83 9.81 22.63
C ASP A 22 13.36 11.08 23.32
N PHE A 23 14.68 11.32 23.31
CA PHE A 23 15.27 12.54 23.88
C PHE A 23 14.75 13.81 23.21
N LEU A 24 14.69 13.84 21.86
CA LEU A 24 14.21 15.01 21.11
C LEU A 24 12.72 15.29 21.39
N LEU A 25 11.89 14.23 21.43
CA LEU A 25 10.47 14.35 21.77
C LEU A 25 10.28 14.92 23.18
N ARG A 26 11.01 14.43 24.19
CA ARG A 26 10.97 14.97 25.57
C ARG A 26 11.43 16.41 25.65
N LYS A 27 12.26 16.88 24.72
CA LYS A 27 12.69 18.28 24.63
C LYS A 27 11.72 19.18 23.86
N GLY A 28 10.56 18.63 23.43
CA GLY A 28 9.51 19.39 22.76
C GLY A 28 9.76 19.60 21.26
N ALA A 29 10.47 18.70 20.60
CA ALA A 29 10.61 18.73 19.15
C ALA A 29 9.23 18.48 18.49
N GLU A 30 8.90 19.26 17.47
CA GLU A 30 7.67 19.07 16.70
C GLU A 30 7.78 17.78 15.89
N ILE A 31 6.83 16.86 16.12
CA ILE A 31 6.90 15.48 15.62
C ILE A 31 6.73 15.39 14.11
N ASP A 32 5.85 16.19 13.51
CA ASP A 32 5.55 16.19 12.07
C ASP A 32 6.23 17.32 11.30
N LEU A 33 7.26 17.92 11.90
CA LEU A 33 8.08 18.92 11.21
C LEU A 33 8.74 18.29 9.98
N VAL A 34 8.62 18.98 8.85
CA VAL A 34 9.20 18.50 7.57
C VAL A 34 10.56 19.12 7.29
N ASP A 35 11.44 18.35 6.69
CA ASP A 35 12.72 18.82 6.17
C ASP A 35 12.56 19.60 4.86
N VAL A 36 13.68 20.02 4.28
CA VAL A 36 13.73 20.72 2.97
C VAL A 36 13.20 19.88 1.81
N LYS A 37 13.09 18.56 1.98
CA LYS A 37 12.53 17.62 1.00
C LYS A 37 11.05 17.31 1.27
N GLY A 38 10.46 17.90 2.30
CA GLY A 38 9.09 17.62 2.74
C GLY A 38 8.94 16.30 3.49
N GLN A 39 10.03 15.73 4.04
CA GLN A 39 10.03 14.45 4.75
C GLN A 39 9.86 14.66 6.26
N THR A 40 9.03 13.84 6.90
CA THR A 40 8.90 13.79 8.36
C THR A 40 9.90 12.82 8.97
N ALA A 41 10.12 12.91 10.28
CA ALA A 41 10.95 11.96 11.03
C ALA A 41 10.46 10.51 10.85
N LEU A 42 9.15 10.30 10.91
CA LEU A 42 8.54 8.99 10.67
C LEU A 42 8.87 8.45 9.26
N TYR A 43 8.74 9.29 8.22
CA TYR A 43 9.08 8.89 6.87
C TYR A 43 10.54 8.44 6.75
N VAL A 44 11.48 9.18 7.34
CA VAL A 44 12.91 8.84 7.34
C VAL A 44 13.16 7.54 8.11
N ALA A 45 12.52 7.33 9.25
CA ALA A 45 12.64 6.10 10.02
C ALA A 45 12.16 4.88 9.21
N VAL A 46 11.04 5.01 8.48
CA VAL A 46 10.49 3.94 7.62
C VAL A 46 11.40 3.63 6.45
N VAL A 47 11.90 4.65 5.73
CA VAL A 47 12.78 4.47 4.57
C VAL A 47 14.08 3.74 4.96
N ASN A 48 14.63 4.06 6.13
CA ASN A 48 15.85 3.44 6.63
C ASN A 48 15.60 2.12 7.39
N GLY A 49 14.34 1.70 7.56
CA GLY A 49 13.99 0.44 8.19
C GLY A 49 14.16 0.42 9.72
N HIS A 50 14.10 1.57 10.38
CA HIS A 50 14.23 1.71 11.83
C HIS A 50 12.90 1.50 12.54
N LEU A 51 12.51 0.24 12.76
CA LEU A 51 11.23 -0.15 13.37
C LEU A 51 11.00 0.52 14.73
N GLU A 52 11.96 0.46 15.64
CA GLU A 52 11.79 1.01 17.00
C GLU A 52 11.65 2.54 16.98
N CYS A 53 12.36 3.24 16.09
CA CYS A 53 12.16 4.66 15.92
C CYS A 53 10.75 4.98 15.37
N ALA A 54 10.28 4.20 14.40
CA ALA A 54 8.94 4.35 13.86
C ALA A 54 7.86 4.13 14.92
N LYS A 55 8.01 3.10 15.78
CA LYS A 55 7.09 2.86 16.91
C LYS A 55 7.04 4.05 17.88
N ILE A 56 8.19 4.53 18.34
CA ILE A 56 8.26 5.66 19.27
C ILE A 56 7.59 6.91 18.68
N LEU A 57 7.81 7.17 17.39
CA LEU A 57 7.19 8.30 16.71
C LEU A 57 5.67 8.14 16.59
N LEU A 58 5.20 6.95 16.23
CA LEU A 58 3.76 6.65 16.12
C LEU A 58 3.08 6.71 17.49
N GLU A 59 3.69 6.17 18.54
CA GLU A 59 3.20 6.26 19.94
C GLU A 59 3.13 7.70 20.43
N ALA A 60 4.06 8.54 20.00
CA ALA A 60 4.07 9.97 20.32
C ALA A 60 3.09 10.80 19.46
N GLY A 61 2.35 10.18 18.54
CA GLY A 61 1.29 10.82 17.76
C GLY A 61 1.72 11.37 16.39
N ALA A 62 2.82 10.86 15.81
CA ALA A 62 3.19 11.20 14.42
C ALA A 62 2.08 10.80 13.44
N ASP A 63 1.81 11.63 12.42
CA ASP A 63 0.87 11.27 11.36
C ASP A 63 1.40 10.07 10.56
N PRO A 64 0.72 8.89 10.63
CA PRO A 64 1.17 7.69 9.95
C PRO A 64 1.14 7.82 8.42
N ASN A 65 0.43 8.81 7.89
CA ASN A 65 0.39 9.11 6.45
C ASN A 65 1.56 9.99 5.99
N GLY A 66 2.31 10.56 6.94
CA GLY A 66 3.41 11.46 6.68
C GLY A 66 2.98 12.83 6.16
N SER A 67 3.90 13.55 5.54
CA SER A 67 3.63 14.91 5.09
C SER A 67 2.77 14.96 3.82
N ARG A 68 1.79 15.86 3.80
CA ARG A 68 0.99 16.19 2.62
C ARG A 68 1.81 16.84 1.49
N HIS A 69 3.01 17.32 1.79
CA HIS A 69 3.93 17.94 0.82
C HIS A 69 4.84 16.91 0.14
N HIS A 70 4.85 15.68 0.63
CA HIS A 70 5.64 14.60 0.04
C HIS A 70 4.79 13.69 -0.84
N ARG A 71 5.32 13.30 -2.02
CA ARG A 71 4.58 12.52 -3.04
C ARG A 71 4.32 11.07 -2.64
N SER A 72 5.12 10.50 -1.76
CA SER A 72 4.99 9.11 -1.33
C SER A 72 4.76 9.03 0.17
N THR A 73 3.97 8.06 0.59
CA THR A 73 3.61 7.83 1.98
C THR A 73 4.58 6.86 2.66
N PRO A 74 4.67 6.85 4.00
CA PRO A 74 5.39 5.82 4.75
C PRO A 74 4.95 4.40 4.38
N VAL A 75 3.63 4.17 4.19
CA VAL A 75 3.05 2.89 3.76
C VAL A 75 3.62 2.44 2.41
N TYR A 76 3.70 3.34 1.44
CA TYR A 76 4.29 3.04 0.14
C TYR A 76 5.75 2.56 0.26
N HIS A 77 6.55 3.25 1.10
CA HIS A 77 7.96 2.87 1.29
C HIS A 77 8.12 1.55 2.03
N ALA A 78 7.35 1.31 3.09
CA ALA A 78 7.35 0.04 3.80
C ALA A 78 6.99 -1.13 2.85
N ALA A 79 5.96 -0.93 2.02
CA ALA A 79 5.52 -1.92 1.02
C ALA A 79 6.58 -2.17 -0.07
N ARG A 80 7.28 -1.11 -0.52
CA ARG A 80 8.35 -1.20 -1.53
C ARG A 80 9.56 -1.99 -1.04
N VAL A 81 9.98 -1.74 0.20
CA VAL A 81 11.19 -2.35 0.79
C VAL A 81 10.89 -3.73 1.40
N GLY A 82 9.60 -4.11 1.50
CA GLY A 82 9.20 -5.41 2.07
C GLY A 82 9.21 -5.43 3.61
N ARG A 83 9.17 -4.28 4.29
CA ARG A 83 9.15 -4.18 5.75
C ARG A 83 7.74 -4.37 6.28
N ALA A 84 7.32 -5.64 6.32
CA ALA A 84 5.99 -6.02 6.81
C ALA A 84 5.78 -5.64 8.30
N ASP A 85 6.83 -5.69 9.10
CA ASP A 85 6.86 -5.26 10.50
C ASP A 85 6.50 -3.77 10.66
N ILE A 86 7.15 -2.89 9.92
CA ILE A 86 6.87 -1.45 9.94
C ILE A 86 5.48 -1.16 9.32
N LEU A 87 5.14 -1.86 8.24
CA LEU A 87 3.83 -1.71 7.59
C LEU A 87 2.69 -2.04 8.55
N GLN A 88 2.84 -3.10 9.35
CA GLN A 88 1.84 -3.50 10.34
C GLN A 88 1.64 -2.41 11.41
N GLU A 89 2.72 -1.81 11.90
CA GLU A 89 2.61 -0.70 12.85
C GLU A 89 1.92 0.53 12.22
N LEU A 90 2.30 0.91 11.00
CA LEU A 90 1.65 2.02 10.30
C LEU A 90 0.14 1.79 10.16
N ILE A 91 -0.28 0.59 9.76
CA ILE A 91 -1.70 0.21 9.66
C ILE A 91 -2.38 0.28 11.02
N ARG A 92 -1.75 -0.23 12.08
CA ARG A 92 -2.26 -0.20 13.46
C ARG A 92 -2.56 1.22 13.94
N TYR A 93 -1.73 2.19 13.54
CA TYR A 93 -1.92 3.60 13.84
C TYR A 93 -2.77 4.36 12.84
N GLY A 94 -3.49 3.65 11.95
CA GLY A 94 -4.50 4.22 11.06
C GLY A 94 -3.96 4.82 9.76
N ALA A 95 -2.81 4.37 9.28
CA ALA A 95 -2.32 4.77 7.98
C ALA A 95 -3.28 4.37 6.85
N ASP A 96 -3.49 5.27 5.88
CA ASP A 96 -4.27 4.94 4.69
C ASP A 96 -3.46 3.99 3.78
N VAL A 97 -4.01 2.82 3.53
CA VAL A 97 -3.39 1.78 2.69
C VAL A 97 -3.55 2.02 1.20
N ASP A 98 -4.47 2.91 0.81
CA ASP A 98 -4.62 3.38 -0.57
C ASP A 98 -4.14 4.84 -0.68
N VAL A 99 -3.62 5.20 -1.83
CA VAL A 99 -3.24 6.60 -2.08
C VAL A 99 -4.50 7.45 -2.14
N ASN A 100 -4.56 8.48 -1.31
CA ASN A 100 -5.66 9.41 -1.32
C ASN A 100 -5.52 10.36 -2.53
N HIS A 101 -6.40 10.22 -3.53
CA HIS A 101 -6.40 11.02 -4.76
C HIS A 101 -6.56 12.53 -4.54
N HIS A 102 -7.00 12.96 -3.35
CA HIS A 102 -7.12 14.38 -3.01
C HIS A 102 -5.78 15.12 -2.99
N LEU A 103 -4.66 14.41 -2.91
CA LEU A 103 -3.32 15.01 -3.01
C LEU A 103 -2.99 15.45 -4.44
N ALA A 104 -3.52 14.79 -5.46
CA ALA A 104 -3.25 15.13 -6.87
C ALA A 104 -3.99 16.39 -7.34
N SER A 105 -5.11 16.77 -6.71
CA SER A 105 -5.94 17.90 -7.14
C SER A 105 -5.57 19.26 -6.55
N ARG A 106 -4.63 19.32 -5.59
CA ARG A 106 -4.29 20.56 -4.87
C ARG A 106 -2.95 21.19 -5.22
N VAL A 107 -2.22 20.67 -6.20
CA VAL A 107 -0.96 21.29 -6.67
C VAL A 107 -1.12 21.75 -8.12
N PRO A 108 -1.59 22.99 -8.37
CA PRO A 108 -1.87 23.48 -9.73
C PRO A 108 -0.63 23.82 -10.58
N SER A 109 0.59 23.78 -10.07
CA SER A 109 1.65 24.54 -10.73
C SER A 109 3.02 23.89 -10.93
N LEU A 110 3.24 22.62 -10.70
CA LEU A 110 4.57 22.03 -10.95
C LEU A 110 4.48 20.70 -11.71
N SER A 111 4.57 20.81 -13.02
CA SER A 111 4.63 19.77 -14.05
C SER A 111 3.30 19.12 -14.42
N GLN A 112 2.87 19.40 -15.65
CA GLN A 112 1.72 18.83 -16.38
C GLN A 112 1.86 17.31 -16.69
N ARG A 113 2.63 16.55 -15.92
CA ARG A 113 2.65 15.10 -16.08
C ARG A 113 1.65 14.50 -15.09
N PRO A 114 0.57 13.86 -15.57
CA PRO A 114 -0.32 13.12 -14.69
C PRO A 114 0.54 12.08 -13.96
N LEU A 115 0.60 12.18 -12.62
CA LEU A 115 1.17 11.13 -11.79
C LEU A 115 0.36 9.88 -12.10
N THR A 116 1.00 8.87 -12.66
CA THR A 116 0.41 7.56 -12.85
C THR A 116 0.12 6.99 -11.47
N THR A 117 -1.12 7.12 -11.02
CA THR A 117 -1.55 6.77 -9.65
C THR A 117 -1.27 5.31 -9.30
N LEU A 118 -1.23 4.43 -10.28
CA LEU A 118 -0.86 3.04 -10.07
C LEU A 118 0.58 2.90 -9.53
N VAL A 119 1.51 3.74 -9.97
CA VAL A 119 2.92 3.67 -9.56
C VAL A 119 3.13 4.06 -8.10
N VAL A 120 2.24 4.86 -7.52
CA VAL A 120 2.33 5.26 -6.10
C VAL A 120 1.40 4.45 -5.19
N CYS A 121 0.63 3.51 -5.74
CA CYS A 121 -0.22 2.61 -4.98
C CYS A 121 0.63 1.60 -4.17
N PRO A 122 0.46 1.52 -2.84
CA PRO A 122 1.19 0.57 -2.01
C PRO A 122 1.00 -0.89 -2.44
N LEU A 123 -0.23 -1.26 -2.83
CA LEU A 123 -0.54 -2.60 -3.28
C LEU A 123 0.19 -2.95 -4.60
N TYR A 124 0.24 -2.02 -5.56
CA TYR A 124 1.00 -2.21 -6.79
C TYR A 124 2.50 -2.37 -6.53
N ILE A 125 3.08 -1.49 -5.72
CA ILE A 125 4.52 -1.51 -5.49
C ILE A 125 4.97 -2.78 -4.74
N SER A 126 4.16 -3.30 -3.81
CA SER A 126 4.45 -4.57 -3.14
C SER A 126 4.45 -5.74 -4.12
N ALA A 127 3.57 -5.75 -5.13
CA ALA A 127 3.59 -6.74 -6.22
C ALA A 127 4.84 -6.57 -7.11
N ALA A 128 5.15 -5.34 -7.53
CA ALA A 128 6.30 -5.06 -8.40
C ALA A 128 7.65 -5.46 -7.78
N TYR A 129 7.75 -5.48 -6.46
CA TYR A 129 8.94 -5.92 -5.70
C TYR A 129 8.79 -7.31 -5.08
N HIS A 130 7.74 -8.08 -5.43
CA HIS A 130 7.48 -9.44 -4.95
C HIS A 130 7.35 -9.56 -3.42
N ASN A 131 6.89 -8.51 -2.74
CA ASN A 131 6.72 -8.47 -1.28
C ASN A 131 5.36 -9.05 -0.87
N LEU A 132 5.20 -10.37 -0.93
CA LEU A 132 3.94 -11.08 -0.69
C LEU A 132 3.33 -10.75 0.69
N GLN A 133 4.15 -10.68 1.75
CA GLN A 133 3.65 -10.41 3.10
C GLN A 133 3.07 -8.99 3.21
N CYS A 134 3.75 -7.99 2.64
CA CYS A 134 3.22 -6.64 2.58
C CYS A 134 1.93 -6.57 1.75
N PHE A 135 1.88 -7.28 0.62
CA PHE A 135 0.72 -7.37 -0.25
C PHE A 135 -0.49 -7.94 0.51
N ARG A 136 -0.29 -9.02 1.29
CA ARG A 136 -1.31 -9.62 2.15
C ARG A 136 -1.81 -8.64 3.21
N LEU A 137 -0.91 -8.00 3.96
CA LEU A 137 -1.26 -7.05 5.01
C LEU A 137 -2.09 -5.87 4.46
N LEU A 138 -1.72 -5.34 3.30
CA LEU A 138 -2.47 -4.26 2.65
C LEU A 138 -3.90 -4.68 2.30
N LEU A 139 -4.09 -5.88 1.73
CA LEU A 139 -5.41 -6.41 1.43
C LEU A 139 -6.22 -6.70 2.70
N GLN A 140 -5.59 -7.25 3.74
CA GLN A 140 -6.22 -7.46 5.05
C GLN A 140 -6.70 -6.15 5.66
N ALA A 141 -5.91 -5.08 5.54
CA ALA A 141 -6.27 -3.73 5.99
C ALA A 141 -7.28 -3.01 5.08
N GLY A 142 -7.77 -3.67 4.04
CA GLY A 142 -8.84 -3.16 3.19
C GLY A 142 -8.37 -2.34 1.99
N ALA A 143 -7.13 -2.49 1.54
CA ALA A 143 -6.68 -1.92 0.28
C ALA A 143 -7.57 -2.41 -0.87
N ASN A 144 -7.88 -1.50 -1.80
CA ASN A 144 -8.73 -1.82 -2.93
C ASN A 144 -8.00 -2.74 -3.93
N PRO A 145 -8.42 -4.00 -4.12
CA PRO A 145 -7.78 -4.93 -5.05
C PRO A 145 -7.92 -4.50 -6.52
N ASP A 146 -8.91 -3.66 -6.82
CA ASP A 146 -9.19 -3.10 -8.15
C ASP A 146 -8.71 -1.65 -8.27
N PHE A 147 -7.73 -1.26 -7.45
CA PHE A 147 -7.20 0.10 -7.49
C PHE A 147 -6.86 0.51 -8.93
N ASN A 148 -7.24 1.70 -9.31
CA ASN A 148 -7.12 2.31 -10.64
C ASN A 148 -8.26 2.02 -11.65
N CYS A 149 -9.25 1.18 -11.32
CA CYS A 149 -10.29 0.82 -12.29
C CYS A 149 -11.49 1.78 -12.31
N CYS A 150 -11.66 2.59 -11.28
CA CYS A 150 -12.81 3.48 -11.11
C CYS A 150 -12.43 4.95 -10.87
N GLY A 151 -11.17 5.30 -11.01
CA GLY A 151 -10.70 6.67 -10.82
C GLY A 151 -10.76 7.52 -12.10
N PRO A 152 -10.76 8.85 -11.99
CA PRO A 152 -10.72 9.76 -13.13
C PRO A 152 -9.36 9.77 -13.84
N ILE A 153 -8.63 8.66 -13.79
CA ILE A 153 -7.30 8.58 -14.35
C ILE A 153 -7.40 8.44 -15.84
N ASN A 154 -6.90 9.47 -16.49
CA ASN A 154 -6.78 9.51 -17.93
C ASN A 154 -5.85 8.38 -18.41
N ILE A 155 -6.45 7.28 -18.87
CA ILE A 155 -5.77 6.10 -19.44
C ILE A 155 -4.89 6.51 -20.65
N GLN A 156 -5.14 7.66 -21.25
CA GLN A 156 -4.39 8.17 -22.41
C GLN A 156 -2.93 8.54 -22.10
N GLY A 157 -2.56 8.70 -20.83
CA GLY A 157 -1.18 8.99 -20.40
C GLY A 157 -0.28 7.76 -20.19
N PHE A 158 -0.82 6.55 -20.23
CA PHE A 158 -0.01 5.35 -20.12
C PHE A 158 0.63 5.04 -21.47
N SER A 159 1.95 5.02 -21.51
CA SER A 159 2.68 4.45 -22.64
C SER A 159 2.21 3.00 -22.85
N ARG A 160 2.15 2.57 -24.13
CA ARG A 160 1.80 1.20 -24.50
C ARG A 160 2.56 0.20 -23.63
N GLY A 161 1.84 -0.58 -22.80
CA GLY A 161 2.44 -1.59 -21.94
C GLY A 161 2.32 -1.35 -20.42
N SER A 162 1.78 -0.22 -19.95
CA SER A 162 1.53 -0.02 -18.52
C SER A 162 0.35 -0.87 -18.02
N PRO A 163 0.44 -1.46 -16.80
CA PRO A 163 -0.64 -2.26 -16.23
C PRO A 163 -1.92 -1.44 -16.05
N VAL A 164 -3.06 -2.05 -16.36
CA VAL A 164 -4.37 -1.39 -16.26
C VAL A 164 -4.90 -1.43 -14.81
N CYS A 165 -4.57 -2.50 -14.08
CA CYS A 165 -5.00 -2.72 -12.70
C CYS A 165 -3.94 -3.54 -11.94
N VAL A 166 -4.14 -3.75 -10.64
CA VAL A 166 -3.21 -4.50 -9.79
C VAL A 166 -3.07 -5.95 -10.27
N MET A 167 -4.15 -6.61 -10.70
CA MET A 167 -4.10 -7.97 -11.26
C MET A 167 -3.23 -8.04 -12.52
N ASP A 168 -3.39 -7.09 -13.45
CA ASP A 168 -2.57 -7.00 -14.66
C ASP A 168 -1.09 -6.77 -14.30
N ALA A 169 -0.82 -5.94 -13.28
CA ALA A 169 0.53 -5.71 -12.76
C ALA A 169 1.15 -7.00 -12.20
N VAL A 170 0.42 -7.73 -11.35
CA VAL A 170 0.86 -9.01 -10.77
C VAL A 170 1.27 -10.00 -11.87
N LEU A 171 0.45 -10.14 -12.90
CA LEU A 171 0.74 -11.06 -14.02
C LEU A 171 1.96 -10.60 -14.83
N ARG A 172 2.06 -9.29 -15.15
CA ARG A 172 3.18 -8.74 -15.94
C ARG A 172 4.51 -8.73 -15.20
N HIS A 173 4.50 -8.57 -13.88
CA HIS A 173 5.71 -8.64 -13.06
C HIS A 173 6.16 -10.09 -12.79
N GLY A 174 5.41 -11.09 -13.26
CA GLY A 174 5.75 -12.50 -13.07
C GLY A 174 5.67 -12.95 -11.62
N CYS A 175 4.76 -12.35 -10.85
CA CYS A 175 4.54 -12.72 -9.46
C CYS A 175 4.08 -14.17 -9.32
N GLU A 176 4.30 -14.74 -8.16
CA GLU A 176 3.86 -16.09 -7.80
C GLU A 176 2.32 -16.20 -7.80
N ALA A 177 1.80 -17.42 -7.99
CA ALA A 177 0.36 -17.69 -7.95
C ALA A 177 -0.33 -17.22 -6.66
N ALA A 178 0.42 -17.16 -5.55
CA ALA A 178 -0.08 -16.68 -4.26
C ALA A 178 -0.64 -15.24 -4.32
N PHE A 179 -0.03 -14.35 -5.11
CA PHE A 179 -0.56 -12.99 -5.31
C PHE A 179 -1.90 -13.00 -6.03
N VAL A 180 -2.05 -13.88 -7.03
CA VAL A 180 -3.30 -14.03 -7.78
C VAL A 180 -4.40 -14.58 -6.89
N HIS A 181 -4.10 -15.61 -6.08
CA HIS A 181 -5.05 -16.16 -5.11
C HIS A 181 -5.53 -15.09 -4.14
N LEU A 182 -4.63 -14.29 -3.55
CA LEU A 182 -5.01 -13.20 -2.66
C LEU A 182 -5.98 -12.22 -3.35
N LEU A 183 -5.67 -11.77 -4.57
CA LEU A 183 -6.56 -10.84 -5.29
C LEU A 183 -7.94 -11.45 -5.55
N ILE A 184 -8.01 -12.74 -5.91
CA ILE A 184 -9.28 -13.46 -6.11
C ILE A 184 -10.07 -13.50 -4.80
N ASP A 185 -9.40 -13.86 -3.71
CA ASP A 185 -9.99 -13.99 -2.39
C ASP A 185 -10.51 -12.67 -1.82
N PHE A 186 -9.82 -11.58 -2.11
CA PHE A 186 -10.23 -10.24 -1.73
C PHE A 186 -11.18 -9.57 -2.73
N GLY A 187 -11.60 -10.28 -3.77
CA GLY A 187 -12.70 -9.87 -4.63
C GLY A 187 -12.31 -9.00 -5.81
N ALA A 188 -11.07 -9.10 -6.29
CA ALA A 188 -10.63 -8.42 -7.52
C ALA A 188 -11.54 -8.75 -8.71
N ASN A 189 -11.78 -7.75 -9.56
CA ASN A 189 -12.55 -7.93 -10.78
C ASN A 189 -11.66 -8.48 -11.91
N LEU A 190 -11.81 -9.77 -12.19
CA LEU A 190 -10.99 -10.48 -13.18
C LEU A 190 -11.26 -10.05 -14.63
N ASN A 191 -12.39 -9.37 -14.90
CA ASN A 191 -12.76 -8.92 -16.24
C ASN A 191 -11.97 -7.68 -16.70
N LEU A 192 -11.27 -7.01 -15.78
CA LEU A 192 -10.47 -5.82 -16.09
C LEU A 192 -9.20 -6.15 -16.88
N VAL A 193 -8.73 -7.38 -16.77
CA VAL A 193 -7.54 -7.86 -17.51
C VAL A 193 -7.97 -8.45 -18.83
N LYS A 194 -7.49 -7.87 -19.93
CA LYS A 194 -7.65 -8.42 -21.27
C LYS A 194 -6.67 -9.59 -21.46
N ALA A 195 -7.17 -10.82 -21.42
CA ALA A 195 -6.34 -12.03 -21.54
C ALA A 195 -5.50 -12.05 -22.82
N ASP A 196 -6.04 -11.51 -23.91
CA ASP A 196 -5.38 -11.45 -25.22
C ASP A 196 -4.14 -10.55 -25.23
N ALA A 197 -4.10 -9.55 -24.32
CA ALA A 197 -2.97 -8.66 -24.18
C ALA A 197 -1.78 -9.26 -23.42
N LEU A 198 -1.99 -10.38 -22.72
CA LEU A 198 -0.95 -11.09 -21.96
C LEU A 198 -0.19 -12.13 -22.81
N GLY A 199 -0.75 -12.52 -23.96
CA GLY A 199 -0.18 -13.53 -24.88
C GLY A 199 0.66 -12.98 -26.02
N VAL A 200 0.67 -11.68 -26.24
CA VAL A 200 1.48 -11.07 -27.30
C VAL A 200 2.85 -10.73 -26.71
N GLU A 201 3.84 -11.51 -27.07
CA GLU A 201 5.26 -11.22 -26.91
C GLU A 201 5.65 -9.90 -27.60
N SER A 202 5.18 -8.79 -27.07
CA SER A 202 5.72 -7.49 -27.46
C SER A 202 6.93 -7.19 -26.60
N THR A 203 8.09 -7.50 -27.14
CA THR A 203 9.41 -7.13 -26.60
C THR A 203 9.87 -7.92 -25.37
N GLY A 204 10.29 -9.17 -25.48
CA GLY A 204 11.35 -9.88 -24.75
C GLY A 204 11.60 -9.70 -23.24
N ARG A 205 10.77 -8.93 -22.51
CA ARG A 205 11.03 -8.51 -21.11
C ARG A 205 9.96 -8.91 -20.09
N VAL A 206 8.81 -9.43 -20.51
CA VAL A 206 7.74 -9.80 -19.57
C VAL A 206 7.76 -11.30 -19.35
N LYS A 207 8.32 -11.74 -18.21
CA LYS A 207 8.23 -13.14 -17.76
C LYS A 207 6.91 -13.34 -17.00
N VAL A 208 5.82 -13.60 -17.69
CA VAL A 208 4.58 -14.00 -17.02
C VAL A 208 4.81 -15.36 -16.36
N ASN A 209 4.47 -15.48 -15.07
CA ASN A 209 4.53 -16.75 -14.36
C ASN A 209 3.39 -17.66 -14.89
N PRO A 210 3.71 -18.87 -15.47
CA PRO A 210 2.71 -19.73 -16.08
C PRO A 210 1.67 -20.26 -15.08
N GLU A 211 2.09 -20.56 -13.85
CA GLU A 211 1.20 -21.01 -12.77
C GLU A 211 0.21 -19.90 -12.38
N ALA A 212 0.70 -18.69 -12.17
CA ALA A 212 -0.14 -17.53 -11.86
C ALA A 212 -1.16 -17.24 -12.97
N LEU A 213 -0.74 -17.38 -14.23
CA LEU A 213 -1.63 -17.21 -15.39
C LEU A 213 -2.68 -18.32 -15.47
N GLN A 214 -2.31 -19.56 -15.15
CA GLN A 214 -3.25 -20.67 -15.10
C GLN A 214 -4.31 -20.44 -14.02
N VAL A 215 -3.91 -20.09 -12.79
CA VAL A 215 -4.82 -19.77 -11.69
C VAL A 215 -5.78 -18.64 -12.08
N PHE A 216 -5.27 -17.59 -12.73
CA PHE A 216 -6.11 -16.48 -13.21
C PHE A 216 -7.16 -16.97 -14.23
N ARG A 217 -6.75 -17.78 -15.24
CA ARG A 217 -7.66 -18.32 -16.27
C ARG A 217 -8.74 -19.21 -15.68
N GLU A 218 -8.35 -20.09 -14.76
CA GLU A 218 -9.28 -20.98 -14.06
C GLU A 218 -10.30 -20.21 -13.24
N ALA A 219 -9.83 -19.22 -12.46
CA ALA A 219 -10.70 -18.38 -11.65
C ALA A 219 -11.68 -17.55 -12.49
N ARG A 220 -11.27 -17.11 -13.68
CA ARG A 220 -12.14 -16.39 -14.60
C ARG A 220 -13.24 -17.26 -15.20
N GLY A 221 -12.97 -18.55 -15.38
CA GLY A 221 -13.93 -19.54 -15.92
C GLY A 221 -14.88 -20.12 -14.86
N ARG A 222 -14.62 -19.88 -13.56
CA ARG A 222 -15.41 -20.44 -12.45
C ARG A 222 -16.22 -19.39 -11.74
N THR A 223 -17.42 -19.75 -11.29
CA THR A 223 -18.21 -18.92 -10.35
C THR A 223 -17.59 -18.97 -8.96
N ARG A 224 -17.56 -17.82 -8.26
CA ARG A 224 -17.12 -17.75 -6.87
C ARG A 224 -18.09 -18.51 -5.96
N SER A 225 -17.57 -19.15 -4.91
CA SER A 225 -18.39 -19.77 -3.89
C SER A 225 -19.22 -18.73 -3.12
N LEU A 226 -20.39 -19.13 -2.65
CA LEU A 226 -21.25 -18.25 -1.83
C LEU A 226 -20.50 -17.72 -0.61
N LEU A 227 -19.71 -18.56 0.05
CA LEU A 227 -18.90 -18.19 1.21
C LEU A 227 -17.92 -17.05 0.87
N SER A 228 -17.21 -17.16 -0.25
CA SER A 228 -16.30 -16.10 -0.73
C SER A 228 -17.05 -14.81 -1.04
N LEU A 229 -18.21 -14.89 -1.68
CA LEU A 229 -19.05 -13.72 -1.97
C LEU A 229 -19.53 -13.03 -0.69
N CYS A 230 -19.97 -13.80 0.31
CA CYS A 230 -20.35 -13.25 1.63
C CYS A 230 -19.20 -12.52 2.31
N ARG A 231 -18.00 -13.12 2.34
CA ARG A 231 -16.81 -12.47 2.90
C ARG A 231 -16.52 -11.12 2.22
N ILE A 232 -16.49 -11.11 0.89
CA ILE A 232 -16.23 -9.89 0.10
C ILE A 232 -17.30 -8.84 0.39
N ALA A 233 -18.59 -9.23 0.45
CA ALA A 233 -19.70 -8.32 0.71
C ALA A 233 -19.59 -7.70 2.10
N VAL A 234 -19.33 -8.49 3.15
CA VAL A 234 -19.18 -8.01 4.52
C VAL A 234 -18.02 -7.01 4.61
N ARG A 235 -16.85 -7.35 4.06
CA ARG A 235 -15.69 -6.45 4.07
C ARG A 235 -15.94 -5.14 3.32
N ARG A 236 -16.63 -5.17 2.18
CA ARG A 236 -17.02 -3.98 1.42
C ARG A 236 -17.99 -3.07 2.18
N ILE A 237 -18.97 -3.67 2.87
CA ILE A 237 -19.95 -2.92 3.68
C ILE A 237 -19.27 -2.26 4.88
N LEU A 238 -18.37 -2.97 5.56
CA LEU A 238 -17.62 -2.41 6.68
C LEU A 238 -16.68 -1.29 6.23
N GLY A 239 -16.05 -1.44 5.06
CA GLY A 239 -15.03 -0.52 4.59
C GLY A 239 -13.75 -0.56 5.46
N LYS A 240 -12.70 0.12 5.03
CA LYS A 240 -11.37 0.09 5.67
C LYS A 240 -11.41 0.45 7.17
N SER A 241 -12.13 1.51 7.53
CA SER A 241 -12.13 2.07 8.88
C SER A 241 -12.85 1.22 9.94
N ARG A 242 -13.58 0.18 9.53
CA ARG A 242 -14.38 -0.65 10.42
C ARG A 242 -14.00 -2.13 10.39
N LEU A 243 -12.95 -2.51 9.67
CA LEU A 243 -12.52 -3.91 9.62
C LEU A 243 -12.07 -4.41 11.00
N ASP A 244 -11.43 -3.57 11.80
CA ASP A 244 -11.00 -3.91 13.17
C ASP A 244 -12.19 -4.24 14.08
N LEU A 245 -13.38 -3.73 13.77
CA LEU A 245 -14.59 -4.06 14.53
C LEU A 245 -15.01 -5.53 14.40
N ILE A 246 -14.49 -6.27 13.42
CA ILE A 246 -14.76 -7.70 13.27
C ILE A 246 -14.32 -8.47 14.51
N HIS A 247 -13.23 -8.09 15.16
CA HIS A 247 -12.73 -8.74 16.38
C HIS A 247 -13.72 -8.66 17.55
N ILE A 248 -14.51 -7.59 17.65
CA ILE A 248 -15.47 -7.36 18.73
C ILE A 248 -16.89 -7.82 18.41
N LEU A 249 -17.15 -8.27 17.17
CA LEU A 249 -18.47 -8.78 16.82
C LEU A 249 -18.80 -10.06 17.65
N PRO A 250 -20.06 -10.24 18.05
CA PRO A 250 -20.52 -11.41 18.79
C PRO A 250 -20.73 -12.61 17.84
N ILE A 251 -19.69 -12.99 17.10
CA ILE A 251 -19.67 -14.13 16.19
C ILE A 251 -18.50 -15.08 16.57
N PRO A 252 -18.59 -16.38 16.24
CA PRO A 252 -17.53 -17.34 16.53
C PRO A 252 -16.19 -16.96 15.91
N ASP A 253 -15.08 -17.22 16.63
CA ASP A 253 -13.73 -16.88 16.19
C ASP A 253 -13.34 -17.46 14.82
N PRO A 254 -13.72 -18.69 14.42
CA PRO A 254 -13.46 -19.16 13.07
C PRO A 254 -14.09 -18.29 11.97
N ILE A 255 -15.25 -17.66 12.26
CA ILE A 255 -15.89 -16.74 11.31
C ILE A 255 -15.12 -15.41 11.27
N LYS A 256 -14.64 -14.92 12.43
CA LYS A 256 -13.79 -13.71 12.47
C LYS A 256 -12.52 -13.90 11.65
N GLN A 257 -11.79 -15.00 11.90
CA GLN A 257 -10.57 -15.36 11.16
C GLN A 257 -10.86 -15.48 9.66
N PHE A 258 -11.95 -16.12 9.29
CA PHE A 258 -12.36 -16.21 7.88
C PHE A 258 -12.62 -14.82 7.26
N LEU A 259 -13.31 -13.91 7.97
CA LEU A 259 -13.59 -12.56 7.49
C LEU A 259 -12.33 -11.71 7.40
N LEU A 260 -11.38 -11.88 8.31
CA LEU A 260 -10.11 -11.15 8.35
C LEU A 260 -9.05 -11.75 7.42
N HIS A 261 -9.26 -12.98 6.96
CA HIS A 261 -8.27 -13.72 6.15
C HIS A 261 -7.01 -14.10 6.96
N GLU A 262 -7.20 -14.41 8.23
CA GLU A 262 -6.19 -14.87 9.17
C GLU A 262 -6.05 -16.40 9.17
#